data_d4cf01bf17aa9b6a0fc656c1621ca62b
#
_entry.id   d4cf01bf17aa9b6a0fc656c1621ca62b
#
_cell.length_a   1.000
_cell.length_b   1.000
_cell.length_c   1.000
_cell.angle_alpha   90.00
_cell.angle_beta   90.00
_cell.angle_gamma   90.00
#
_symmetry.space_group_name_H-M   'P 1'
#
loop_
_entity.id
_entity.type
_entity.pdbx_description
1 polymer ?
#
loop_
_entity_poly.entity_id
_entity_poly.type
_entity_poly.pdbx_seq_one_letter_code
_entity_poly.pdbx_strand_id
1 'polypeptide(L)'
;MSFTLVNELPSPAEILEQFPLPEKLAALKAERDEEIKKVITGESNKFLVIIGPCSADNEDAVCDYTNRLAKVQEKTKDRLLIVPRVYTNKPRTTGEGYMGMLHQPDPEKKPDMLQGILAIRHMHMKVFRETGMSTADEMLYPDNLQYLSDIMSYIAVGARSVENQYHRLVASGCDVPVGMKNPTSGDISVMLNSVVAAQLPHDFIFRGDEVSCPGNPLTHTILRGAVNKHGQCIPNYHYEDLHLLFELYSKRNLKNPACIVDTNHSNSNKKYAEQVRIAKEVLHSRRHSDDIRHLVKGLMIESYIEPGNHKIGEHCYGQSITDPCLGWDESEKLLYDIAEMAD
;
A
#
# COMPACT_ATOMS: atom_id res chain seq x y z
N MET A 1 19.09 29.41 0.72
CA MET A 1 18.14 28.48 0.06
C MET A 1 17.32 29.30 -0.92
N SER A 2 17.01 28.73 -2.10
CA SER A 2 16.32 29.45 -3.17
C SER A 2 14.85 28.99 -3.32
N PHE A 3 14.19 28.74 -2.18
CA PHE A 3 12.76 28.43 -2.18
C PHE A 3 11.95 29.73 -2.29
N THR A 4 10.91 29.70 -3.12
CA THR A 4 9.92 30.77 -3.22
C THR A 4 8.60 30.24 -2.68
N LEU A 5 8.00 30.92 -1.72
CA LEU A 5 6.65 30.60 -1.27
C LEU A 5 5.68 30.82 -2.43
N VAL A 6 4.96 29.79 -2.82
CA VAL A 6 3.93 29.85 -3.88
C VAL A 6 2.56 30.04 -3.24
N ASN A 7 2.19 29.18 -2.29
CA ASN A 7 0.95 29.22 -1.55
C ASN A 7 1.18 28.76 -0.11
N GLU A 8 0.44 29.32 0.84
CA GLU A 8 0.25 28.69 2.15
C GLU A 8 -0.80 27.60 2.02
N LEU A 9 -0.45 26.40 2.48
CA LEU A 9 -1.36 25.27 2.46
C LEU A 9 -2.02 25.11 3.83
N PRO A 10 -3.30 24.70 3.89
CA PRO A 10 -3.95 24.42 5.15
C PRO A 10 -3.23 23.31 5.90
N SER A 11 -3.21 23.39 7.22
CA SER A 11 -2.68 22.33 8.06
C SER A 11 -3.59 21.08 7.98
N PRO A 12 -3.09 19.87 8.28
CA PRO A 12 -3.94 18.70 8.40
C PRO A 12 -5.10 18.89 9.39
N ALA A 13 -4.87 19.53 10.51
CA ALA A 13 -5.92 19.80 11.51
C ALA A 13 -7.08 20.61 10.89
N GLU A 14 -6.79 21.67 10.15
CA GLU A 14 -7.81 22.46 9.44
C GLU A 14 -8.57 21.64 8.41
N ILE A 15 -7.90 20.77 7.67
CA ILE A 15 -8.56 19.90 6.67
C ILE A 15 -9.43 18.84 7.35
N LEU A 16 -8.96 18.24 8.45
CA LEU A 16 -9.75 17.25 9.19
C LEU A 16 -10.98 17.90 9.85
N GLU A 17 -10.87 19.14 10.34
CA GLU A 17 -12.00 19.90 10.88
C GLU A 17 -13.00 20.30 9.79
N GLN A 18 -12.51 20.72 8.62
CA GLN A 18 -13.37 21.12 7.50
C GLN A 18 -14.08 19.93 6.83
N PHE A 19 -13.43 18.77 6.77
CA PHE A 19 -13.94 17.55 6.17
C PHE A 19 -13.80 16.38 7.16
N PRO A 20 -14.52 16.39 8.29
CA PRO A 20 -14.37 15.36 9.32
C PRO A 20 -14.87 14.00 8.83
N LEU A 21 -14.26 12.93 9.33
CA LEU A 21 -14.77 11.59 9.16
C LEU A 21 -16.06 11.45 10.00
N PRO A 22 -17.22 11.11 9.40
CA PRO A 22 -18.45 10.91 10.16
C PRO A 22 -18.30 9.82 11.24
N GLU A 23 -18.88 10.01 12.43
CA GLU A 23 -18.77 9.08 13.57
C GLU A 23 -19.05 7.61 13.19
N LYS A 24 -20.07 7.39 12.37
CA LYS A 24 -20.40 6.03 11.89
C LYS A 24 -19.25 5.41 11.08
N LEU A 25 -18.57 6.19 10.24
CA LEU A 25 -17.42 5.72 9.48
C LEU A 25 -16.17 5.58 10.35
N ALA A 26 -15.99 6.46 11.34
CA ALA A 26 -14.90 6.32 12.31
C ALA A 26 -15.02 5.02 13.13
N ALA A 27 -16.23 4.66 13.57
CA ALA A 27 -16.48 3.37 14.23
C ALA A 27 -16.18 2.18 13.29
N LEU A 28 -16.65 2.24 12.06
CA LEU A 28 -16.37 1.19 11.05
C LEU A 28 -14.86 1.10 10.74
N LYS A 29 -14.16 2.25 10.68
CA LYS A 29 -12.70 2.25 10.50
C LYS A 29 -12.00 1.51 11.64
N ALA A 30 -12.37 1.78 12.88
CA ALA A 30 -11.79 1.09 14.03
C ALA A 30 -11.99 -0.43 13.98
N GLU A 31 -13.16 -0.89 13.51
CA GLU A 31 -13.41 -2.32 13.27
C GLU A 31 -12.49 -2.89 12.18
N ARG A 32 -12.31 -2.16 11.06
CA ARG A 32 -11.43 -2.58 9.95
C ARG A 32 -9.97 -2.59 10.36
N ASP A 33 -9.52 -1.58 11.11
CA ASP A 33 -8.16 -1.53 11.64
C ASP A 33 -7.87 -2.74 12.53
N GLU A 34 -8.81 -3.10 13.40
CA GLU A 34 -8.65 -4.27 14.27
C GLU A 34 -8.67 -5.59 13.48
N GLU A 35 -9.48 -5.71 12.40
CA GLU A 35 -9.44 -6.87 11.51
C GLU A 35 -8.07 -7.03 10.83
N ILE A 36 -7.51 -5.93 10.28
CA ILE A 36 -6.19 -5.96 9.63
C ILE A 36 -5.10 -6.28 10.65
N LYS A 37 -5.15 -5.67 11.83
CA LYS A 37 -4.23 -5.94 12.93
C LYS A 37 -4.23 -7.43 13.29
N LYS A 38 -5.40 -8.06 13.47
CA LYS A 38 -5.51 -9.50 13.76
C LYS A 38 -4.88 -10.38 12.69
N VAL A 39 -4.94 -9.99 11.42
CA VAL A 39 -4.24 -10.72 10.35
C VAL A 39 -2.72 -10.57 10.50
N ILE A 40 -2.23 -9.36 10.72
CA ILE A 40 -0.79 -9.09 10.87
C ILE A 40 -0.22 -9.80 12.11
N THR A 41 -0.93 -9.79 13.24
CA THR A 41 -0.50 -10.46 14.49
C THR A 41 -0.66 -11.98 14.44
N GLY A 42 -1.42 -12.51 13.48
CA GLY A 42 -1.70 -13.94 13.37
C GLY A 42 -2.85 -14.43 14.26
N GLU A 43 -3.62 -13.53 14.84
CA GLU A 43 -4.85 -13.82 15.60
C GLU A 43 -6.02 -14.18 14.67
N SER A 44 -5.94 -13.82 13.40
CA SER A 44 -6.90 -14.19 12.36
C SER A 44 -6.21 -15.01 11.28
N ASN A 45 -6.90 -16.05 10.81
CA ASN A 45 -6.46 -16.88 9.68
C ASN A 45 -6.85 -16.30 8.31
N LYS A 46 -7.58 -15.16 8.27
CA LYS A 46 -7.89 -14.51 7.00
C LYS A 46 -6.61 -14.11 6.26
N PHE A 47 -6.67 -14.17 4.95
CA PHE A 47 -5.57 -13.75 4.09
C PHE A 47 -5.80 -12.32 3.59
N LEU A 48 -4.80 -11.45 3.76
CA LEU A 48 -4.90 -10.03 3.39
C LEU A 48 -4.63 -9.85 1.89
N VAL A 49 -5.51 -9.15 1.19
CA VAL A 49 -5.31 -8.79 -0.22
C VAL A 49 -5.42 -7.28 -0.38
N ILE A 50 -4.29 -6.62 -0.63
CA ILE A 50 -4.22 -5.19 -0.91
C ILE A 50 -4.25 -5.04 -2.43
N ILE A 51 -5.38 -4.58 -3.00
CA ILE A 51 -5.59 -4.60 -4.44
C ILE A 51 -6.22 -3.31 -4.96
N GLY A 52 -5.70 -2.79 -6.06
CA GLY A 52 -6.20 -1.59 -6.73
C GLY A 52 -5.24 -1.03 -7.76
N PRO A 53 -5.57 0.11 -8.37
CA PRO A 53 -4.76 0.71 -9.43
C PRO A 53 -3.34 1.06 -8.98
N CYS A 54 -2.42 1.09 -9.93
CA CYS A 54 -1.05 1.56 -9.69
C CYS A 54 -1.05 3.01 -9.19
N SER A 55 -1.92 3.85 -9.76
CA SER A 55 -2.22 5.21 -9.29
C SER A 55 -3.72 5.45 -9.32
N ALA A 56 -4.25 6.01 -8.24
CA ALA A 56 -5.63 6.48 -8.16
C ALA A 56 -5.69 7.86 -8.80
N ASP A 57 -6.14 7.93 -10.04
CA ASP A 57 -6.14 9.13 -10.88
C ASP A 57 -7.53 9.69 -11.14
N ASN A 58 -8.56 8.85 -11.08
CA ASN A 58 -9.95 9.22 -11.37
C ASN A 58 -10.87 8.71 -10.25
N GLU A 59 -11.53 9.63 -9.55
CA GLU A 59 -12.37 9.32 -8.39
C GLU A 59 -13.51 8.37 -8.73
N ASP A 60 -14.23 8.60 -9.86
CA ASP A 60 -15.38 7.79 -10.23
C ASP A 60 -14.96 6.37 -10.64
N ALA A 61 -13.87 6.23 -11.39
CA ALA A 61 -13.35 4.93 -11.78
C ALA A 61 -12.82 4.14 -10.56
N VAL A 62 -12.15 4.80 -9.61
CA VAL A 62 -11.70 4.17 -8.36
C VAL A 62 -12.89 3.72 -7.53
N CYS A 63 -13.96 4.53 -7.43
CA CYS A 63 -15.17 4.16 -6.72
C CYS A 63 -15.92 3.00 -7.40
N ASP A 64 -16.04 2.99 -8.74
CA ASP A 64 -16.61 1.85 -9.48
C ASP A 64 -15.81 0.57 -9.19
N TYR A 65 -14.49 0.63 -9.32
CA TYR A 65 -13.61 -0.50 -9.04
C TYR A 65 -13.78 -1.02 -7.60
N THR A 66 -13.78 -0.12 -6.62
CA THR A 66 -13.89 -0.51 -5.20
C THR A 66 -15.29 -1.02 -4.84
N ASN A 67 -16.34 -0.54 -5.49
CA ASN A 67 -17.68 -1.10 -5.37
C ASN A 67 -17.76 -2.55 -5.89
N ARG A 68 -17.00 -2.88 -6.94
CA ARG A 68 -16.86 -4.27 -7.41
C ARG A 68 -16.11 -5.12 -6.39
N LEU A 69 -15.03 -4.61 -5.80
CA LEU A 69 -14.28 -5.28 -4.73
C LEU A 69 -15.16 -5.56 -3.50
N ALA A 70 -16.02 -4.62 -3.11
CA ALA A 70 -16.91 -4.81 -1.97
C ALA A 70 -17.87 -6.00 -2.16
N LYS A 71 -18.34 -6.23 -3.40
CA LYS A 71 -19.18 -7.40 -3.71
C LYS A 71 -18.41 -8.72 -3.60
N VAL A 72 -17.14 -8.73 -3.97
CA VAL A 72 -16.26 -9.90 -3.80
C VAL A 72 -15.94 -10.10 -2.32
N GLN A 73 -15.62 -9.03 -1.58
CA GLN A 73 -15.36 -9.10 -0.14
C GLN A 73 -16.52 -9.72 0.62
N GLU A 74 -17.76 -9.35 0.32
CA GLU A 74 -18.93 -9.93 1.00
C GLU A 74 -19.03 -11.45 0.78
N LYS A 75 -18.65 -11.95 -0.40
CA LYS A 75 -18.68 -13.38 -0.72
C LYS A 75 -17.47 -14.16 -0.16
N THR A 76 -16.38 -13.47 0.15
CA THR A 76 -15.10 -14.09 0.58
C THR A 76 -14.69 -13.70 2.00
N LYS A 77 -15.53 -12.97 2.73
CA LYS A 77 -15.21 -12.36 4.03
C LYS A 77 -14.75 -13.33 5.12
N ASP A 78 -15.10 -14.60 5.01
CA ASP A 78 -14.69 -15.63 5.97
C ASP A 78 -13.22 -16.06 5.75
N ARG A 79 -12.66 -15.82 4.55
CA ARG A 79 -11.31 -16.24 4.15
C ARG A 79 -10.39 -15.09 3.80
N LEU A 80 -10.93 -14.04 3.17
CA LEU A 80 -10.15 -12.89 2.75
C LEU A 80 -10.49 -11.63 3.53
N LEU A 81 -9.49 -10.78 3.69
CA LEU A 81 -9.65 -9.39 4.05
C LEU A 81 -9.10 -8.54 2.90
N ILE A 82 -9.98 -7.91 2.13
CA ILE A 82 -9.61 -7.10 0.98
C ILE A 82 -9.50 -5.64 1.43
N VAL A 83 -8.35 -5.02 1.14
CA VAL A 83 -8.09 -3.60 1.38
C VAL A 83 -7.85 -2.92 0.03
N PRO A 84 -8.73 -1.99 -0.38
CA PRO A 84 -8.54 -1.23 -1.61
C PRO A 84 -7.23 -0.43 -1.59
N ARG A 85 -6.41 -0.62 -2.61
CA ARG A 85 -5.22 0.17 -2.87
C ARG A 85 -5.64 1.45 -3.59
N VAL A 86 -5.61 2.58 -2.90
CA VAL A 86 -5.94 3.91 -3.40
C VAL A 86 -4.69 4.79 -3.29
N TYR A 87 -3.72 4.52 -4.17
CA TYR A 87 -2.43 5.21 -4.14
C TYR A 87 -2.52 6.57 -4.83
N THR A 88 -2.48 7.62 -4.03
CA THR A 88 -2.65 9.01 -4.46
C THR A 88 -1.35 9.74 -4.77
N ASN A 89 -0.22 9.08 -4.53
CA ASN A 89 1.12 9.58 -4.82
C ASN A 89 1.87 8.62 -5.75
N LYS A 90 2.72 9.16 -6.63
CA LYS A 90 3.56 8.35 -7.51
C LYS A 90 5.00 8.85 -7.48
N PRO A 91 5.96 8.08 -6.94
CA PRO A 91 7.36 8.45 -6.95
C PRO A 91 7.92 8.44 -8.39
N ARG A 92 8.59 9.53 -8.78
CA ARG A 92 9.23 9.68 -10.09
C ARG A 92 10.73 9.92 -9.92
N THR A 93 11.54 9.00 -10.39
CA THR A 93 13.00 9.07 -10.28
C THR A 93 13.59 10.23 -11.10
N THR A 94 13.01 10.50 -12.27
CA THR A 94 13.46 11.57 -13.19
C THR A 94 12.61 12.84 -13.11
N GLY A 95 11.52 12.83 -12.33
CA GLY A 95 10.57 13.95 -12.24
C GLY A 95 9.58 14.04 -13.41
N GLU A 96 9.62 13.11 -14.38
CA GLU A 96 8.74 13.11 -15.53
C GLU A 96 7.51 12.22 -15.31
N GLY A 97 6.37 12.59 -15.93
CA GLY A 97 5.11 11.86 -15.92
C GLY A 97 4.22 12.20 -14.72
N TYR A 98 3.08 11.54 -14.61
CA TYR A 98 2.08 11.77 -13.57
C TYR A 98 2.64 11.52 -12.17
N MET A 99 2.58 12.52 -11.29
CA MET A 99 3.13 12.48 -9.94
C MET A 99 2.11 12.06 -8.86
N GLY A 100 0.90 11.69 -9.26
CA GLY A 100 -0.19 11.33 -8.37
C GLY A 100 -1.17 12.48 -8.12
N MET A 101 -2.34 12.14 -7.62
CA MET A 101 -3.46 13.06 -7.40
C MET A 101 -3.12 14.20 -6.44
N LEU A 102 -2.25 13.95 -5.44
CA LEU A 102 -1.81 15.01 -4.53
C LEU A 102 -1.14 16.19 -5.27
N HIS A 103 -0.38 15.91 -6.32
CA HIS A 103 0.29 16.96 -7.10
C HIS A 103 -0.56 17.45 -8.27
N GLN A 104 -1.24 16.51 -8.92
CA GLN A 104 -2.00 16.73 -10.16
C GLN A 104 -3.38 16.07 -10.03
N PRO A 105 -4.35 16.69 -9.33
CA PRO A 105 -5.71 16.16 -9.24
C PRO A 105 -6.37 16.01 -10.61
N ASP A 106 -5.97 16.83 -11.56
CA ASP A 106 -6.27 16.68 -12.97
C ASP A 106 -4.96 16.40 -13.73
N PRO A 107 -4.75 15.18 -14.27
CA PRO A 107 -3.50 14.79 -14.92
C PRO A 107 -3.10 15.66 -16.12
N GLU A 108 -4.05 16.38 -16.72
CA GLU A 108 -3.82 17.22 -17.91
C GLU A 108 -3.52 18.69 -17.56
N LYS A 109 -3.69 19.08 -16.29
CA LYS A 109 -3.43 20.43 -15.81
C LYS A 109 -2.08 20.54 -15.10
N LYS A 110 -1.69 21.78 -14.84
CA LYS A 110 -0.52 22.08 -14.01
C LYS A 110 -0.74 21.60 -12.58
N PRO A 111 0.33 21.26 -11.86
CA PRO A 111 0.24 20.89 -10.45
C PRO A 111 -0.50 21.95 -9.61
N ASP A 112 -1.39 21.46 -8.73
CA ASP A 112 -2.13 22.27 -7.77
C ASP A 112 -2.21 21.50 -6.45
N MET A 113 -1.31 21.81 -5.51
CA MET A 113 -1.19 21.08 -4.23
C MET A 113 -2.40 21.28 -3.32
N LEU A 114 -3.04 22.46 -3.33
CA LEU A 114 -4.23 22.71 -2.51
C LEU A 114 -5.41 21.85 -2.99
N GLN A 115 -5.69 21.87 -4.29
CA GLN A 115 -6.72 21.01 -4.87
C GLN A 115 -6.35 19.53 -4.72
N GLY A 116 -5.06 19.20 -4.79
CA GLY A 116 -4.56 17.84 -4.56
C GLY A 116 -4.86 17.31 -3.17
N ILE A 117 -4.62 18.11 -2.11
CA ILE A 117 -4.94 17.74 -0.72
C ILE A 117 -6.45 17.47 -0.57
N LEU A 118 -7.30 18.31 -1.15
CA LEU A 118 -8.75 18.11 -1.12
C LEU A 118 -9.17 16.86 -1.90
N ALA A 119 -8.60 16.67 -3.10
CA ALA A 119 -8.93 15.54 -3.96
C ALA A 119 -8.58 14.19 -3.33
N ILE A 120 -7.38 14.05 -2.73
CA ILE A 120 -6.99 12.78 -2.09
C ILE A 120 -7.92 12.46 -0.91
N ARG A 121 -8.27 13.46 -0.09
CA ARG A 121 -9.19 13.24 1.02
C ARG A 121 -10.59 12.86 0.56
N HIS A 122 -11.13 13.58 -0.44
CA HIS A 122 -12.43 13.28 -1.02
C HIS A 122 -12.49 11.87 -1.59
N MET A 123 -11.47 11.45 -2.34
CA MET A 123 -11.40 10.11 -2.92
C MET A 123 -11.44 9.02 -1.86
N HIS A 124 -10.57 9.09 -0.84
CA HIS A 124 -10.54 8.10 0.24
C HIS A 124 -11.86 8.08 1.01
N MET A 125 -12.42 9.24 1.34
CA MET A 125 -13.71 9.33 2.04
C MET A 125 -14.86 8.79 1.20
N LYS A 126 -14.90 9.06 -0.11
CA LYS A 126 -15.94 8.57 -1.01
C LYS A 126 -15.89 7.04 -1.12
N VAL A 127 -14.70 6.47 -1.35
CA VAL A 127 -14.51 5.02 -1.36
C VAL A 127 -15.03 4.42 -0.06
N PHE A 128 -14.61 4.92 1.08
CA PHE A 128 -15.01 4.37 2.37
C PHE A 128 -16.51 4.51 2.63
N ARG A 129 -17.10 5.66 2.31
CA ARG A 129 -18.53 5.91 2.49
C ARG A 129 -19.41 5.01 1.61
N GLU A 130 -19.01 4.76 0.38
CA GLU A 130 -19.78 3.96 -0.58
C GLU A 130 -19.65 2.46 -0.36
N THR A 131 -18.49 2.00 0.09
CA THR A 131 -18.16 0.57 0.14
C THR A 131 -18.02 -0.01 1.55
N GLY A 132 -17.81 0.85 2.56
CA GLY A 132 -17.43 0.40 3.90
C GLY A 132 -16.05 -0.24 3.98
N MET A 133 -15.23 -0.13 2.93
CA MET A 133 -13.87 -0.66 2.87
C MET A 133 -12.88 0.47 3.14
N SER A 134 -12.12 0.36 4.23
CA SER A 134 -10.99 1.24 4.51
C SER A 134 -9.85 0.99 3.52
N THR A 135 -9.02 2.00 3.31
CA THR A 135 -8.11 2.04 2.17
C THR A 135 -6.64 1.94 2.56
N ALA A 136 -5.80 1.61 1.59
CA ALA A 136 -4.34 1.66 1.67
C ALA A 136 -3.78 2.75 0.75
N ASP A 137 -2.75 3.49 1.22
CA ASP A 137 -1.97 4.41 0.39
C ASP A 137 -0.47 4.28 0.66
N GLU A 138 0.36 4.87 -0.21
CA GLU A 138 1.81 4.92 -0.05
C GLU A 138 2.23 6.21 0.65
N MET A 139 2.98 6.09 1.75
CA MET A 139 3.64 7.21 2.40
C MET A 139 4.85 7.66 1.56
N LEU A 140 4.61 8.41 0.49
CA LEU A 140 5.67 9.00 -0.30
C LEU A 140 6.28 10.22 0.40
N TYR A 141 5.43 11.04 0.98
CA TYR A 141 5.80 12.23 1.76
C TYR A 141 5.24 12.08 3.18
N PRO A 142 6.09 11.86 4.20
CA PRO A 142 5.63 11.69 5.58
C PRO A 142 4.76 12.84 6.10
N ASP A 143 5.09 14.08 5.72
CA ASP A 143 4.34 15.27 6.15
C ASP A 143 2.88 15.29 5.66
N ASN A 144 2.58 14.60 4.56
CA ASN A 144 1.26 14.58 3.95
C ASN A 144 0.35 13.48 4.50
N LEU A 145 0.92 12.52 5.22
CA LEU A 145 0.19 11.39 5.78
C LEU A 145 -0.97 11.82 6.68
N GLN A 146 -0.77 12.89 7.44
CA GLN A 146 -1.77 13.37 8.41
C GLN A 146 -3.07 13.86 7.78
N TYR A 147 -3.10 14.27 6.50
CA TYR A 147 -4.33 14.62 5.80
C TYR A 147 -5.29 13.44 5.63
N LEU A 148 -4.79 12.21 5.77
CA LEU A 148 -5.52 10.96 5.58
C LEU A 148 -5.46 10.03 6.81
N SER A 149 -4.86 10.47 7.92
CA SER A 149 -4.57 9.63 9.10
C SER A 149 -5.81 9.00 9.74
N ASP A 150 -6.95 9.67 9.66
CA ASP A 150 -8.23 9.23 10.20
C ASP A 150 -9.03 8.29 9.26
N ILE A 151 -8.54 8.04 8.04
CA ILE A 151 -9.26 7.27 7.00
C ILE A 151 -8.50 6.00 6.59
N MET A 152 -7.17 6.08 6.44
CA MET A 152 -6.36 4.95 6.00
C MET A 152 -6.23 3.88 7.07
N SER A 153 -6.27 2.62 6.67
CA SER A 153 -6.08 1.45 7.54
C SER A 153 -4.82 0.65 7.22
N TYR A 154 -4.12 0.99 6.15
CA TYR A 154 -2.85 0.38 5.78
C TYR A 154 -1.96 1.39 5.05
N ILE A 155 -0.68 1.40 5.38
CA ILE A 155 0.31 2.28 4.79
C ILE A 155 1.44 1.44 4.19
N ALA A 156 1.92 1.80 2.99
CA ALA A 156 3.13 1.24 2.44
C ALA A 156 4.25 2.29 2.38
N VAL A 157 5.47 1.88 2.68
CA VAL A 157 6.68 2.67 2.42
C VAL A 157 7.38 2.11 1.18
N GLY A 158 7.52 2.95 0.17
CA GLY A 158 8.04 2.57 -1.13
C GLY A 158 9.53 2.21 -1.12
N ALA A 159 9.96 1.46 -2.15
CA ALA A 159 11.33 0.97 -2.29
C ALA A 159 12.41 2.07 -2.37
N ARG A 160 12.03 3.29 -2.79
CA ARG A 160 12.96 4.44 -2.83
C ARG A 160 13.02 5.22 -1.53
N SER A 161 12.05 5.00 -0.64
CA SER A 161 11.85 5.72 0.62
C SER A 161 12.27 4.92 1.85
N VAL A 162 12.32 3.59 1.76
CA VAL A 162 12.55 2.68 2.89
C VAL A 162 13.89 2.89 3.61
N GLU A 163 14.90 3.41 2.94
CA GLU A 163 16.20 3.74 3.52
C GLU A 163 16.22 5.10 4.24
N ASN A 164 15.22 5.95 3.98
CA ASN A 164 15.15 7.28 4.55
C ASN A 164 14.75 7.22 6.03
N GLN A 165 15.56 7.84 6.90
CA GLN A 165 15.33 7.83 8.35
C GLN A 165 13.98 8.46 8.74
N TYR A 166 13.59 9.54 8.09
CA TYR A 166 12.34 10.25 8.41
C TYR A 166 11.10 9.37 8.14
N HIS A 167 11.08 8.59 7.05
CA HIS A 167 10.01 7.61 6.80
C HIS A 167 9.92 6.54 7.89
N ARG A 168 11.06 6.06 8.39
CA ARG A 168 11.12 5.05 9.47
C ARG A 168 10.60 5.61 10.79
N LEU A 169 10.97 6.86 11.11
CA LEU A 169 10.51 7.57 12.31
C LEU A 169 9.01 7.84 12.26
N VAL A 170 8.48 8.34 11.14
CA VAL A 170 7.04 8.56 11.01
C VAL A 170 6.26 7.24 11.03
N ALA A 171 6.78 6.17 10.41
CA ALA A 171 6.18 4.85 10.49
C ALA A 171 6.07 4.31 11.92
N SER A 172 7.03 4.66 12.82
CA SER A 172 7.00 4.26 14.23
C SER A 172 5.90 4.95 15.04
N GLY A 173 5.36 6.06 14.55
CA GLY A 173 4.25 6.78 15.17
C GLY A 173 2.88 6.51 14.53
N CYS A 174 2.78 5.60 13.56
CA CYS A 174 1.51 5.24 12.95
C CYS A 174 0.75 4.22 13.80
N ASP A 175 -0.59 4.39 13.92
CA ASP A 175 -1.47 3.48 14.66
C ASP A 175 -1.98 2.30 13.81
N VAL A 176 -1.69 2.30 12.50
CA VAL A 176 -2.10 1.27 11.54
C VAL A 176 -0.89 0.49 11.02
N PRO A 177 -1.09 -0.71 10.43
CA PRO A 177 0.00 -1.47 9.84
C PRO A 177 0.77 -0.70 8.76
N VAL A 178 2.10 -0.75 8.84
CA VAL A 178 3.00 -0.13 7.85
C VAL A 178 3.88 -1.19 7.21
N GLY A 179 3.72 -1.39 5.90
CA GLY A 179 4.53 -2.33 5.12
C GLY A 179 5.77 -1.64 4.54
N MET A 180 6.96 -2.15 4.89
CA MET A 180 8.25 -1.69 4.39
C MET A 180 8.64 -2.49 3.15
N LYS A 181 8.62 -1.87 1.96
CA LYS A 181 9.10 -2.53 0.73
C LYS A 181 10.62 -2.72 0.79
N ASN A 182 11.14 -3.85 0.30
CA ASN A 182 12.57 -3.93 0.07
C ASN A 182 13.02 -2.84 -0.93
N PRO A 183 14.25 -2.29 -0.76
CA PRO A 183 14.76 -1.29 -1.70
C PRO A 183 14.88 -1.85 -3.11
N THR A 184 15.03 -0.98 -4.09
CA THR A 184 15.15 -1.39 -5.51
C THR A 184 16.32 -2.34 -5.77
N SER A 185 17.39 -2.25 -4.97
CA SER A 185 18.54 -3.17 -4.98
C SER A 185 18.19 -4.60 -4.54
N GLY A 186 17.08 -4.79 -3.81
CA GLY A 186 16.68 -6.07 -3.26
C GLY A 186 17.28 -6.41 -1.89
N ASP A 187 17.95 -5.47 -1.24
CA ASP A 187 18.60 -5.73 0.05
C ASP A 187 17.59 -5.99 1.17
N ILE A 188 17.46 -7.25 1.54
CA ILE A 188 16.56 -7.71 2.61
C ILE A 188 17.01 -7.20 3.98
N SER A 189 18.32 -7.02 4.20
CA SER A 189 18.85 -6.50 5.47
C SER A 189 18.41 -5.07 5.70
N VAL A 190 18.46 -4.23 4.67
CA VAL A 190 17.96 -2.84 4.71
C VAL A 190 16.47 -2.78 5.02
N MET A 191 15.67 -3.63 4.37
CA MET A 191 14.23 -3.74 4.64
C MET A 191 13.97 -4.12 6.10
N LEU A 192 14.63 -5.16 6.60
CA LEU A 192 14.46 -5.62 7.99
C LEU A 192 14.95 -4.58 9.01
N ASN A 193 16.04 -3.85 8.71
CA ASN A 193 16.49 -2.75 9.56
C ASN A 193 15.44 -1.62 9.61
N SER A 194 14.70 -1.39 8.53
CA SER A 194 13.61 -0.42 8.50
C SER A 194 12.44 -0.84 9.39
N VAL A 195 12.11 -2.14 9.39
CA VAL A 195 11.10 -2.71 10.30
C VAL A 195 11.55 -2.57 11.75
N VAL A 196 12.82 -2.93 12.07
CA VAL A 196 13.38 -2.76 13.42
C VAL A 196 13.24 -1.32 13.88
N ALA A 197 13.70 -0.35 13.07
CA ALA A 197 13.64 1.06 13.41
C ALA A 197 12.20 1.52 13.66
N ALA A 198 11.25 1.13 12.82
CA ALA A 198 9.86 1.54 12.97
C ALA A 198 9.14 0.85 14.15
N GLN A 199 9.63 -0.27 14.65
CA GLN A 199 9.07 -0.94 15.84
C GLN A 199 9.61 -0.38 17.17
N LEU A 200 10.65 0.48 17.13
CA LEU A 200 11.24 1.09 18.32
C LEU A 200 10.60 2.45 18.64
N PRO A 201 10.60 2.88 19.93
CA PRO A 201 10.21 4.23 20.30
C PRO A 201 11.24 5.26 19.82
N HIS A 202 10.76 6.46 19.49
CA HIS A 202 11.61 7.56 19.03
C HIS A 202 11.10 8.92 19.49
N ASP A 203 12.05 9.84 19.73
CA ASP A 203 11.82 11.27 19.85
C ASP A 203 12.44 11.95 18.62
N PHE A 204 11.68 12.76 17.90
CA PHE A 204 12.17 13.41 16.68
C PHE A 204 11.36 14.67 16.33
N ILE A 205 11.85 15.43 15.35
CA ILE A 205 11.14 16.61 14.85
C ILE A 205 10.18 16.18 13.74
N PHE A 206 8.89 16.41 13.94
CA PHE A 206 7.85 16.19 12.94
C PHE A 206 7.07 17.49 12.71
N ARG A 207 7.15 18.03 11.48
CA ARG A 207 6.47 19.27 11.05
C ARG A 207 6.77 20.51 11.93
N GLY A 208 7.97 20.57 12.50
CA GLY A 208 8.42 21.69 13.34
C GLY A 208 8.21 21.48 14.84
N ASP A 209 7.50 20.43 15.24
CA ASP A 209 7.29 20.06 16.64
C ASP A 209 8.20 18.90 17.05
N GLU A 210 8.62 18.89 18.32
CA GLU A 210 9.23 17.71 18.94
C GLU A 210 8.15 16.72 19.34
N VAL A 211 8.23 15.50 18.80
CA VAL A 211 7.24 14.45 19.04
C VAL A 211 7.90 13.20 19.59
N SER A 212 7.17 12.44 20.41
CA SER A 212 7.55 11.13 20.92
C SER A 212 6.57 10.07 20.41
N CYS A 213 7.07 8.90 20.05
CA CYS A 213 6.25 7.79 19.61
C CYS A 213 6.69 6.46 20.25
N PRO A 214 5.75 5.51 20.47
CA PRO A 214 6.03 4.26 21.18
C PRO A 214 6.67 3.18 20.32
N GLY A 215 6.78 3.39 19.02
CA GLY A 215 7.07 2.36 18.01
C GLY A 215 5.80 1.64 17.54
N ASN A 216 5.83 1.18 16.29
CA ASN A 216 4.69 0.52 15.65
C ASN A 216 4.93 -1.00 15.52
N PRO A 217 4.38 -1.84 16.42
CA PRO A 217 4.58 -3.28 16.40
C PRO A 217 3.94 -3.98 15.20
N LEU A 218 3.11 -3.28 14.40
CA LEU A 218 2.47 -3.79 13.20
C LEU A 218 3.28 -3.48 11.93
N THR A 219 4.46 -2.83 12.06
CA THR A 219 5.36 -2.64 10.93
C THR A 219 5.93 -3.97 10.47
N HIS A 220 5.87 -4.24 9.16
CA HIS A 220 6.20 -5.52 8.56
C HIS A 220 6.85 -5.35 7.17
N THR A 221 7.20 -6.44 6.52
CA THR A 221 7.93 -6.45 5.24
C THR A 221 7.01 -6.55 4.03
N ILE A 222 7.43 -5.95 2.90
CA ILE A 222 6.83 -6.17 1.58
C ILE A 222 7.92 -6.57 0.59
N LEU A 223 7.81 -7.75 -0.02
CA LEU A 223 8.70 -8.20 -1.08
C LEU A 223 8.18 -7.76 -2.44
N ARG A 224 8.99 -7.00 -3.19
CA ARG A 224 8.62 -6.44 -4.49
C ARG A 224 9.57 -6.79 -5.64
N GLY A 225 10.52 -7.72 -5.41
CA GLY A 225 11.61 -8.04 -6.31
C GLY A 225 12.72 -6.98 -6.29
N ALA A 226 13.75 -7.23 -7.05
CA ALA A 226 14.95 -6.41 -7.15
C ALA A 226 15.25 -6.00 -8.59
N VAL A 227 16.09 -4.97 -8.75
CA VAL A 227 16.74 -4.65 -10.02
C VAL A 227 18.24 -4.68 -9.78
N ASN A 228 18.95 -5.54 -10.51
CA ASN A 228 20.40 -5.65 -10.38
C ASN A 228 21.12 -4.50 -11.11
N LYS A 229 22.46 -4.44 -10.96
CA LYS A 229 23.30 -3.42 -11.59
C LYS A 229 23.26 -3.40 -13.13
N HIS A 230 22.72 -4.42 -13.75
CA HIS A 230 22.53 -4.53 -15.21
C HIS A 230 21.11 -4.17 -15.66
N GLY A 231 20.23 -3.70 -14.74
CA GLY A 231 18.85 -3.36 -15.03
C GLY A 231 17.89 -4.55 -15.16
N GLN A 232 18.33 -5.76 -14.80
CA GLN A 232 17.49 -6.95 -14.85
C GLN A 232 16.66 -7.07 -13.59
N CYS A 233 15.38 -7.39 -13.74
CA CYS A 233 14.51 -7.71 -12.62
C CYS A 233 14.83 -9.10 -12.07
N ILE A 234 14.91 -9.18 -10.75
CA ILE A 234 15.14 -10.42 -9.99
C ILE A 234 13.95 -10.57 -9.04
N PRO A 235 13.10 -11.59 -9.21
CA PRO A 235 12.01 -11.86 -8.29
C PRO A 235 12.54 -12.30 -6.92
N ASN A 236 11.73 -12.11 -5.86
CA ASN A 236 12.05 -12.54 -4.50
C ASN A 236 10.81 -13.08 -3.77
N TYR A 237 9.98 -13.86 -4.46
CA TYR A 237 8.75 -14.47 -3.95
C TYR A 237 8.75 -16.01 -4.00
N HIS A 238 9.81 -16.61 -4.52
CA HIS A 238 9.93 -18.08 -4.59
C HIS A 238 10.05 -18.69 -3.20
N TYR A 239 9.83 -19.98 -3.11
CA TYR A 239 9.85 -20.72 -1.85
C TYR A 239 11.12 -20.45 -1.04
N GLU A 240 12.28 -20.46 -1.69
CA GLU A 240 13.58 -20.23 -1.07
C GLU A 240 13.74 -18.80 -0.56
N ASP A 241 13.22 -17.81 -1.29
CA ASP A 241 13.24 -16.39 -0.89
C ASP A 241 12.39 -16.17 0.38
N LEU A 242 11.19 -16.76 0.40
CA LEU A 242 10.27 -16.65 1.52
C LEU A 242 10.82 -17.36 2.77
N HIS A 243 11.44 -18.51 2.59
CA HIS A 243 12.07 -19.26 3.66
C HIS A 243 13.29 -18.50 4.23
N LEU A 244 14.14 -17.95 3.35
CA LEU A 244 15.26 -17.11 3.77
C LEU A 244 14.77 -15.88 4.56
N LEU A 245 13.70 -15.22 4.11
CA LEU A 245 13.12 -14.08 4.83
C LEU A 245 12.64 -14.52 6.23
N PHE A 246 11.96 -15.66 6.35
CA PHE A 246 11.52 -16.20 7.64
C PHE A 246 12.71 -16.43 8.59
N GLU A 247 13.79 -17.06 8.12
CA GLU A 247 15.00 -17.26 8.92
C GLU A 247 15.64 -15.94 9.37
N LEU A 248 15.74 -14.96 8.46
CA LEU A 248 16.30 -13.64 8.77
C LEU A 248 15.42 -12.84 9.73
N TYR A 249 14.11 -12.98 9.63
CA TYR A 249 13.14 -12.37 10.53
C TYR A 249 13.25 -12.95 11.92
N SER A 250 13.33 -14.30 12.02
CA SER A 250 13.42 -15.03 13.28
C SER A 250 14.72 -14.75 14.06
N LYS A 251 15.80 -14.39 13.36
CA LYS A 251 17.09 -13.99 13.99
C LYS A 251 17.04 -12.58 14.59
N ARG A 252 16.01 -11.80 14.29
CA ARG A 252 15.81 -10.46 14.84
C ARG A 252 14.69 -10.50 15.87
N ASN A 253 14.83 -9.80 16.97
CA ASN A 253 13.79 -9.71 18.00
C ASN A 253 12.66 -8.77 17.58
N LEU A 254 12.02 -9.08 16.44
CA LEU A 254 10.91 -8.34 15.88
C LEU A 254 9.56 -8.88 16.35
N LYS A 255 8.62 -7.97 16.57
CA LYS A 255 7.24 -8.31 16.91
C LYS A 255 6.46 -8.64 15.63
N ASN A 256 5.51 -9.56 15.73
CA ASN A 256 4.55 -9.89 14.67
C ASN A 256 5.20 -10.13 13.30
N PRO A 257 6.04 -11.19 13.12
CA PRO A 257 6.62 -11.50 11.83
C PRO A 257 5.55 -11.60 10.74
N ALA A 258 5.62 -10.70 9.76
CA ALA A 258 4.66 -10.66 8.67
C ALA A 258 5.32 -10.18 7.38
N CYS A 259 4.86 -10.73 6.26
CA CYS A 259 5.28 -10.36 4.92
C CYS A 259 4.06 -10.27 4.01
N ILE A 260 4.02 -9.20 3.21
CA ILE A 260 3.13 -9.08 2.06
C ILE A 260 3.98 -9.28 0.80
N VAL A 261 3.50 -10.06 -0.17
CA VAL A 261 4.19 -10.22 -1.45
C VAL A 261 3.51 -9.33 -2.50
N ASP A 262 4.26 -8.37 -3.01
CA ASP A 262 3.86 -7.54 -4.14
C ASP A 262 4.06 -8.35 -5.43
N THR A 263 2.97 -8.71 -6.08
CA THR A 263 2.95 -9.59 -7.24
C THR A 263 3.36 -8.91 -8.54
N ASN A 264 3.45 -7.58 -8.55
CA ASN A 264 3.87 -6.79 -9.72
C ASN A 264 5.35 -6.33 -9.59
N HIS A 265 5.67 -5.14 -10.07
CA HIS A 265 7.00 -4.52 -10.05
C HIS A 265 8.09 -5.46 -10.61
N SER A 266 9.19 -5.66 -9.86
CA SER A 266 10.29 -6.52 -10.32
C SER A 266 9.97 -8.02 -10.16
N ASN A 267 9.00 -8.39 -9.34
CA ASN A 267 8.55 -9.77 -9.21
C ASN A 267 7.90 -10.29 -10.50
N SER A 268 7.16 -9.44 -11.22
CA SER A 268 6.55 -9.77 -12.52
C SER A 268 7.37 -9.31 -13.72
N ASN A 269 8.52 -8.67 -13.49
CA ASN A 269 9.26 -7.95 -14.54
C ASN A 269 8.36 -6.90 -15.23
N LYS A 270 7.43 -6.29 -14.49
CA LYS A 270 6.38 -5.35 -14.95
C LYS A 270 5.43 -5.93 -16.00
N LYS A 271 5.34 -7.24 -16.11
CA LYS A 271 4.36 -7.94 -16.93
C LYS A 271 3.13 -8.23 -16.06
N TYR A 272 2.17 -7.33 -16.09
CA TYR A 272 1.02 -7.36 -15.18
C TYR A 272 0.24 -8.69 -15.19
N ALA A 273 0.14 -9.38 -16.32
CA ALA A 273 -0.53 -10.67 -16.43
C ALA A 273 0.15 -11.78 -15.60
N GLU A 274 1.45 -11.66 -15.30
CA GLU A 274 2.18 -12.61 -14.45
C GLU A 274 1.72 -12.58 -12.99
N GLN A 275 1.06 -11.53 -12.54
CA GLN A 275 0.59 -11.41 -11.16
C GLN A 275 -0.31 -12.60 -10.75
N VAL A 276 -1.14 -13.12 -11.67
CA VAL A 276 -2.00 -14.29 -11.43
C VAL A 276 -1.19 -15.53 -11.09
N ARG A 277 -0.15 -15.81 -11.88
CA ARG A 277 0.75 -16.95 -11.66
C ARG A 277 1.52 -16.79 -10.34
N ILE A 278 2.07 -15.59 -10.11
CA ILE A 278 2.85 -15.29 -8.90
C ILE A 278 2.01 -15.47 -7.65
N ALA A 279 0.78 -14.95 -7.64
CA ALA A 279 -0.15 -15.13 -6.51
C ALA A 279 -0.36 -16.62 -6.18
N LYS A 280 -0.60 -17.44 -7.21
CA LYS A 280 -0.80 -18.89 -7.04
C LYS A 280 0.45 -19.61 -6.54
N GLU A 281 1.64 -19.21 -7.00
CA GLU A 281 2.92 -19.77 -6.54
C GLU A 281 3.19 -19.46 -5.07
N VAL A 282 2.94 -18.22 -4.64
CA VAL A 282 3.05 -17.83 -3.22
C VAL A 282 2.10 -18.63 -2.34
N LEU A 283 0.84 -18.79 -2.76
CA LEU A 283 -0.15 -19.59 -2.02
C LEU A 283 0.22 -21.08 -1.99
N HIS A 284 0.78 -21.60 -3.09
CA HIS A 284 1.31 -22.96 -3.12
C HIS A 284 2.45 -23.14 -2.10
N SER A 285 3.39 -22.21 -2.04
CA SER A 285 4.49 -22.22 -1.05
C SER A 285 3.97 -22.19 0.39
N ARG A 286 2.93 -21.39 0.69
CA ARG A 286 2.27 -21.35 2.00
C ARG A 286 1.65 -22.69 2.40
N ARG A 287 1.09 -23.44 1.46
CA ARG A 287 0.51 -24.79 1.73
C ARG A 287 1.56 -25.84 2.07
N HIS A 288 2.80 -25.66 1.61
CA HIS A 288 3.88 -26.62 1.76
C HIS A 288 4.86 -26.30 2.90
N SER A 289 4.70 -25.14 3.58
CA SER A 289 5.55 -24.72 4.68
C SER A 289 4.75 -23.93 5.71
N ASP A 290 4.75 -24.42 6.94
CA ASP A 290 4.13 -23.70 8.06
C ASP A 290 4.85 -22.40 8.38
N ASP A 291 6.17 -22.34 8.22
CA ASP A 291 6.98 -21.14 8.40
C ASP A 291 6.55 -20.05 7.40
N ILE A 292 6.40 -20.42 6.12
CA ILE A 292 5.94 -19.50 5.08
C ILE A 292 4.47 -19.12 5.33
N ARG A 293 3.62 -20.05 5.75
CA ARG A 293 2.23 -19.77 6.10
C ARG A 293 2.14 -18.76 7.24
N HIS A 294 3.00 -18.93 8.25
CA HIS A 294 3.06 -18.03 9.39
C HIS A 294 3.56 -16.62 8.99
N LEU A 295 4.56 -16.55 8.11
CA LEU A 295 5.18 -15.31 7.69
C LEU A 295 4.33 -14.52 6.67
N VAL A 296 3.89 -15.18 5.59
CA VAL A 296 3.20 -14.52 4.48
C VAL A 296 1.72 -14.32 4.82
N LYS A 297 1.35 -13.10 5.17
CA LYS A 297 0.00 -12.72 5.60
C LYS A 297 -0.88 -12.25 4.45
N GLY A 298 -0.31 -11.93 3.30
CA GLY A 298 -1.10 -11.40 2.19
C GLY A 298 -0.32 -11.11 0.91
N LEU A 299 -1.07 -10.60 -0.07
CA LEU A 299 -0.57 -10.16 -1.37
C LEU A 299 -0.90 -8.69 -1.62
N MET A 300 -0.06 -8.02 -2.41
CA MET A 300 -0.33 -6.71 -2.98
C MET A 300 -0.41 -6.85 -4.51
N ILE A 301 -1.54 -6.42 -5.10
CA ILE A 301 -1.88 -6.67 -6.50
C ILE A 301 -2.21 -5.34 -7.18
N GLU A 302 -1.61 -5.06 -8.33
CA GLU A 302 -1.97 -3.92 -9.17
C GLU A 302 -3.05 -4.31 -10.17
N SER A 303 -4.24 -3.75 -9.98
CA SER A 303 -5.45 -4.07 -10.74
C SER A 303 -6.34 -2.84 -10.89
N TYR A 304 -7.02 -2.73 -12.01
CA TYR A 304 -8.02 -1.69 -12.26
C TYR A 304 -9.20 -2.28 -13.07
N ILE A 305 -10.07 -1.43 -13.62
CA ILE A 305 -11.23 -1.89 -14.39
C ILE A 305 -10.76 -2.51 -15.72
N GLU A 306 -9.96 -1.75 -16.49
CA GLU A 306 -9.43 -2.17 -17.77
C GLU A 306 -7.95 -2.63 -17.64
N PRO A 307 -7.53 -3.67 -18.34
CA PRO A 307 -6.17 -4.18 -18.27
C PRO A 307 -5.15 -3.26 -18.94
N GLY A 308 -3.90 -3.31 -18.49
CA GLY A 308 -2.80 -2.56 -19.09
C GLY A 308 -2.71 -1.13 -18.56
N ASN A 309 -2.25 -0.24 -19.41
CA ASN A 309 -2.12 1.18 -19.12
C ASN A 309 -2.23 2.02 -20.41
N HIS A 310 -2.52 3.31 -20.25
CA HIS A 310 -2.56 4.29 -21.34
C HIS A 310 -1.73 5.53 -20.97
N LYS A 311 -1.49 6.40 -21.93
CA LYS A 311 -0.81 7.68 -21.72
C LYS A 311 -1.81 8.76 -21.28
N ILE A 312 -1.31 9.76 -20.56
CA ILE A 312 -2.09 10.98 -20.28
C ILE A 312 -2.61 11.55 -21.60
N GLY A 313 -3.90 11.90 -21.63
CA GLY A 313 -4.59 12.42 -22.83
C GLY A 313 -5.25 11.37 -23.72
N GLU A 314 -5.06 10.07 -23.48
CA GLU A 314 -5.73 8.99 -24.23
C GLU A 314 -7.14 8.63 -23.71
N HIS A 315 -7.52 9.11 -22.53
CA HIS A 315 -8.85 8.97 -21.92
C HIS A 315 -9.46 7.57 -21.97
N CYS A 316 -8.88 6.64 -21.22
CA CYS A 316 -9.46 5.31 -21.02
C CYS A 316 -9.98 5.17 -19.58
N TYR A 317 -11.31 5.18 -19.41
CA TYR A 317 -11.92 5.06 -18.09
C TYR A 317 -11.53 3.75 -17.38
N GLY A 318 -10.98 3.87 -16.17
CA GLY A 318 -10.59 2.72 -15.36
C GLY A 318 -9.37 1.95 -15.87
N GLN A 319 -8.55 2.53 -16.74
CA GLN A 319 -7.25 2.00 -17.13
C GLN A 319 -6.14 2.83 -16.48
N SER A 320 -5.05 2.20 -16.08
CA SER A 320 -3.94 2.87 -15.39
C SER A 320 -3.22 3.90 -16.27
N ILE A 321 -2.94 5.10 -15.75
CA ILE A 321 -2.09 6.11 -16.39
C ILE A 321 -0.61 6.00 -16.00
N THR A 322 -0.24 4.95 -15.25
CA THR A 322 1.13 4.71 -14.79
C THR A 322 1.59 3.29 -15.17
N ASP A 323 1.95 2.44 -14.20
CA ASP A 323 2.33 1.06 -14.53
C ASP A 323 1.09 0.22 -14.91
N PRO A 324 1.23 -0.76 -15.84
CA PRO A 324 0.10 -1.56 -16.30
C PRO A 324 -0.45 -2.47 -15.21
N CYS A 325 -1.77 -2.59 -15.16
CA CYS A 325 -2.54 -3.32 -14.16
C CYS A 325 -3.29 -4.52 -14.76
N LEU A 326 -3.67 -5.49 -13.90
CA LEU A 326 -4.69 -6.48 -14.25
C LEU A 326 -6.04 -5.80 -14.52
N GLY A 327 -6.84 -6.34 -15.43
CA GLY A 327 -8.23 -5.95 -15.60
C GLY A 327 -9.15 -6.57 -14.55
N TRP A 328 -10.41 -6.10 -14.50
CA TRP A 328 -11.37 -6.54 -13.49
C TRP A 328 -11.68 -8.04 -13.59
N ASP A 329 -11.97 -8.55 -14.79
CA ASP A 329 -12.39 -9.93 -14.98
C ASP A 329 -11.35 -10.94 -14.47
N GLU A 330 -10.07 -10.69 -14.77
CA GLU A 330 -8.98 -11.51 -14.27
C GLU A 330 -8.80 -11.36 -12.75
N SER A 331 -8.98 -10.16 -12.24
CA SER A 331 -8.82 -9.86 -10.80
C SER A 331 -9.95 -10.47 -9.97
N GLU A 332 -11.20 -10.39 -10.42
CA GLU A 332 -12.33 -11.03 -9.74
C GLU A 332 -12.09 -12.55 -9.65
N LYS A 333 -11.74 -13.19 -10.76
CA LYS A 333 -11.41 -14.62 -10.78
C LYS A 333 -10.25 -14.94 -9.84
N LEU A 334 -9.18 -14.14 -9.88
CA LEU A 334 -8.02 -14.34 -9.01
C LEU A 334 -8.40 -14.24 -7.53
N LEU A 335 -9.26 -13.30 -7.15
CA LEU A 335 -9.71 -13.16 -5.76
C LEU A 335 -10.47 -14.40 -5.26
N TYR A 336 -11.32 -15.01 -6.09
CA TYR A 336 -11.94 -16.29 -5.72
C TYR A 336 -10.92 -17.43 -5.66
N ASP A 337 -9.99 -17.52 -6.61
CA ASP A 337 -8.90 -18.51 -6.58
C ASP A 337 -8.06 -18.36 -5.29
N ILE A 338 -7.74 -17.12 -4.88
CA ILE A 338 -7.03 -16.84 -3.62
C ILE A 338 -7.86 -17.32 -2.42
N ALA A 339 -9.16 -17.03 -2.39
CA ALA A 339 -10.03 -17.45 -1.30
C ALA A 339 -10.10 -18.97 -1.14
N GLU A 340 -10.02 -19.72 -2.25
CA GLU A 340 -9.97 -21.19 -2.23
C GLU A 340 -8.59 -21.74 -1.82
N MET A 341 -7.52 -20.97 -2.11
CA MET A 341 -6.14 -21.43 -1.89
C MET A 341 -5.53 -20.93 -0.58
N ALA A 342 -6.12 -19.96 0.10
CA ALA A 342 -5.50 -19.31 1.25
C ALA A 342 -5.52 -20.15 2.56
N ASP A 343 -6.22 -21.25 2.59
CA ASP A 343 -6.34 -22.18 3.74
C ASP A 343 -5.03 -22.93 4.04
#